data_0f2b540b99930dbfbe9e65dd70eb23cd
#
_entry.id   0f2b540b99930dbfbe9e65dd70eb23cd
#
_cell.length_a   1.000
_cell.length_b   1.000
_cell.length_c   1.000
_cell.angle_alpha   90.00
_cell.angle_beta   90.00
_cell.angle_gamma   90.00
#
_symmetry.space_group_name_H-M   'P 1'
#
loop_
_entity.id
_entity.type
_entity.pdbx_description
1 polymer ?
#
loop_
_entity_poly.entity_id
_entity_poly.type
_entity_poly.pdbx_seq_one_letter_code
_entity_poly.pdbx_strand_id
1 'polypeptide(L)'
;NLRYEMDAVLFRTAMSPGIREQHDEFPMIANCEGKMIVGQFGSFIYGFTEGYEGTIEDGDIFLTNDPYSCRGAISHANDWLILMPIFKEGRLIAWASMFGHMTDIGGKVPGSLPTDARQIYEEGILVPPTKIYRNHELQEDILNIILHNCRLPHWNRSDFNAIIAACRLASKRCNELSARFGDDEFYSAMDELLARNKRAMSQLIANTIPDKKQYFEDYVCDDGMGMGPYKIACSMWREGDKVIFDFADTDPQSVGSINFYLNEEMFKMFAGVFMIMVFDPQIMFNDGFYDLMEVRIPQGCLLKPNHPAALSCRTHALGRIFDVLSGLLGQGNPDFLCAAGFSDSPHFMYSGYTSKGEWYQLYQIGFGGVPGRPAGDGPDGHSLWPSFTNVPNEFL
;
A
#
# COMPACT_ATOMS: atom_id res chain seq x y z
N ASN A 1 -5.51 -6.06 -18.83
CA ASN A 1 -6.64 -6.97 -18.50
C ASN A 1 -6.34 -7.93 -17.33
N LEU A 2 -5.08 -8.42 -17.18
CA LEU A 2 -4.74 -9.39 -16.13
C LEU A 2 -5.04 -8.89 -14.70
N ARG A 3 -4.73 -7.64 -14.39
CA ARG A 3 -5.06 -7.05 -13.09
C ARG A 3 -6.56 -7.13 -12.81
N TYR A 4 -7.41 -6.73 -13.76
CA TYR A 4 -8.87 -6.81 -13.60
C TYR A 4 -9.39 -8.25 -13.44
N GLU A 5 -8.68 -9.24 -14.02
CA GLU A 5 -9.02 -10.64 -13.80
C GLU A 5 -8.70 -11.07 -12.36
N MET A 6 -7.60 -10.57 -11.78
CA MET A 6 -7.25 -10.81 -10.37
C MET A 6 -8.29 -10.19 -9.43
N ASP A 7 -8.64 -8.91 -9.65
CA ASP A 7 -9.69 -8.20 -8.90
C ASP A 7 -11.01 -8.98 -8.94
N ALA A 8 -11.43 -9.42 -10.14
CA ALA A 8 -12.68 -10.13 -10.31
C ALA A 8 -12.74 -11.50 -9.58
N VAL A 9 -11.61 -12.18 -9.45
CA VAL A 9 -11.52 -13.41 -8.64
C VAL A 9 -11.72 -13.08 -7.18
N LEU A 10 -11.00 -12.07 -6.68
CA LEU A 10 -11.03 -11.68 -5.28
C LEU A 10 -12.44 -11.24 -4.85
N PHE A 11 -13.03 -10.28 -5.54
CA PHE A 11 -14.35 -9.73 -5.18
C PHE A 11 -15.48 -10.76 -5.19
N ARG A 12 -15.35 -11.83 -5.96
CA ARG A 12 -16.35 -12.92 -6.00
C ARG A 12 -16.20 -13.91 -4.86
N THR A 13 -15.04 -13.98 -4.23
CA THR A 13 -14.71 -15.06 -3.29
C THR A 13 -14.34 -14.57 -1.89
N ALA A 14 -13.96 -13.31 -1.73
CA ALA A 14 -13.63 -12.71 -0.44
C ALA A 14 -14.87 -12.55 0.47
N MET A 15 -14.66 -12.60 1.77
CA MET A 15 -15.68 -12.47 2.81
C MET A 15 -15.62 -11.13 3.54
N SER A 16 -14.43 -10.61 3.77
CA SER A 16 -14.25 -9.35 4.50
C SER A 16 -14.85 -8.17 3.74
N PRO A 17 -15.67 -7.33 4.39
CA PRO A 17 -16.25 -6.13 3.77
C PRO A 17 -15.18 -5.15 3.26
N GLY A 18 -14.06 -5.01 3.96
CA GLY A 18 -12.93 -4.19 3.53
C GLY A 18 -12.42 -4.59 2.15
N ILE A 19 -12.26 -5.88 1.90
CA ILE A 19 -11.80 -6.39 0.61
C ILE A 19 -12.95 -6.35 -0.42
N ARG A 20 -14.09 -6.96 -0.10
CA ARG A 20 -15.15 -7.22 -1.08
C ARG A 20 -15.95 -5.98 -1.48
N GLU A 21 -16.18 -5.06 -0.53
CA GLU A 21 -17.06 -3.90 -0.72
C GLU A 21 -16.28 -2.60 -0.82
N GLN A 22 -15.18 -2.47 -0.05
CA GLN A 22 -14.35 -1.26 -0.03
C GLN A 22 -13.14 -1.35 -0.96
N HIS A 23 -12.88 -2.54 -1.53
CA HIS A 23 -11.75 -2.79 -2.44
C HIS A 23 -10.39 -2.43 -1.82
N ASP A 24 -10.23 -2.69 -0.51
CA ASP A 24 -8.97 -2.49 0.20
C ASP A 24 -8.03 -3.68 -0.05
N GLU A 25 -7.59 -3.75 -1.29
CA GLU A 25 -6.71 -4.77 -1.84
C GLU A 25 -6.01 -4.24 -3.10
N PHE A 26 -4.78 -4.68 -3.34
CA PHE A 26 -4.05 -4.21 -4.53
C PHE A 26 -3.24 -5.33 -5.17
N PRO A 27 -3.67 -5.79 -6.36
CA PRO A 27 -2.94 -6.78 -7.13
C PRO A 27 -1.76 -6.15 -7.87
N MET A 28 -0.68 -6.92 -8.00
CA MET A 28 0.53 -6.51 -8.67
C MET A 28 1.16 -7.68 -9.45
N ILE A 29 1.67 -7.34 -10.63
CA ILE A 29 2.60 -8.19 -11.38
C ILE A 29 3.93 -7.43 -11.46
N ALA A 30 5.00 -8.11 -11.07
CA ALA A 30 6.36 -7.58 -11.18
C ALA A 30 7.23 -8.46 -12.07
N ASN A 31 8.31 -7.88 -12.61
CA ASN A 31 9.34 -8.65 -13.30
C ASN A 31 10.15 -9.50 -12.30
N CYS A 32 11.11 -10.26 -12.79
CA CYS A 32 11.95 -11.13 -11.95
C CYS A 32 12.80 -10.36 -10.92
N GLU A 33 13.06 -9.08 -11.15
CA GLU A 33 13.78 -8.19 -10.23
C GLU A 33 12.87 -7.58 -9.15
N GLY A 34 11.54 -7.82 -9.21
CA GLY A 34 10.56 -7.29 -8.27
C GLY A 34 10.03 -5.90 -8.62
N LYS A 35 10.34 -5.34 -9.80
CA LYS A 35 9.78 -4.07 -10.27
C LYS A 35 8.37 -4.28 -10.78
N MET A 36 7.42 -3.52 -10.26
CA MET A 36 6.03 -3.59 -10.71
C MET A 36 5.88 -3.15 -12.16
N ILE A 37 5.28 -4.03 -12.95
CA ILE A 37 4.94 -3.78 -14.36
C ILE A 37 3.48 -3.30 -14.48
N VAL A 38 2.60 -3.95 -13.75
CA VAL A 38 1.16 -3.66 -13.70
C VAL A 38 0.67 -3.82 -12.28
N GLY A 39 -0.03 -2.82 -11.76
CA GLY A 39 -0.59 -2.84 -10.41
C GLY A 39 -1.21 -1.51 -10.04
N GLN A 40 -1.64 -1.39 -8.80
CA GLN A 40 -2.14 -0.13 -8.22
C GLN A 40 -1.12 0.47 -7.26
N PHE A 41 -0.49 -0.37 -6.43
CA PHE A 41 0.60 0.01 -5.56
C PHE A 41 1.80 -0.91 -5.85
N GLY A 42 2.99 -0.34 -5.92
CA GLY A 42 4.23 -1.06 -6.18
C GLY A 42 5.03 -1.36 -4.91
N SER A 43 6.26 -1.82 -5.12
CA SER A 43 7.31 -1.95 -4.09
C SER A 43 7.14 -3.07 -3.06
N PHE A 44 6.11 -3.91 -3.15
CA PHE A 44 5.90 -5.02 -2.21
C PHE A 44 7.05 -6.04 -2.27
N ILE A 45 7.52 -6.34 -3.48
CA ILE A 45 8.56 -7.35 -3.70
C ILE A 45 9.92 -6.85 -3.24
N TYR A 46 10.24 -5.57 -3.48
CA TYR A 46 11.53 -5.00 -3.12
C TYR A 46 11.80 -5.12 -1.61
N GLY A 47 10.88 -4.66 -0.76
CA GLY A 47 11.04 -4.77 0.70
C GLY A 47 11.18 -6.22 1.18
N PHE A 48 10.50 -7.16 0.52
CA PHE A 48 10.63 -8.58 0.80
C PHE A 48 12.01 -9.11 0.37
N THR A 49 12.41 -8.89 -0.89
CA THR A 49 13.66 -9.46 -1.43
C THR A 49 14.90 -8.93 -0.73
N GLU A 50 14.90 -7.69 -0.24
CA GLU A 50 15.99 -7.14 0.55
C GLU A 50 16.11 -7.76 1.95
N GLY A 51 15.01 -8.26 2.52
CA GLY A 51 14.98 -8.79 3.88
C GLY A 51 14.94 -10.30 3.99
N TYR A 52 14.68 -11.02 2.92
CA TYR A 52 14.54 -12.47 2.93
C TYR A 52 15.86 -13.18 2.58
N GLU A 53 16.42 -13.91 3.56
CA GLU A 53 17.71 -14.61 3.40
C GLU A 53 17.56 -16.07 2.94
N GLY A 54 16.33 -16.59 2.78
CA GLY A 54 16.07 -17.96 2.39
C GLY A 54 16.10 -18.18 0.88
N THR A 55 16.02 -19.45 0.46
CA THR A 55 15.86 -19.82 -0.95
C THR A 55 14.44 -19.54 -1.43
N ILE A 56 14.30 -19.21 -2.71
CA ILE A 56 13.01 -19.03 -3.39
C ILE A 56 12.95 -20.09 -4.50
N GLU A 57 11.97 -20.98 -4.41
CA GLU A 57 11.85 -22.15 -5.28
C GLU A 57 10.46 -22.20 -5.92
N ASP A 58 10.34 -22.98 -7.00
CA ASP A 58 9.05 -23.20 -7.65
C ASP A 58 8.07 -23.87 -6.68
N GLY A 59 6.85 -23.34 -6.64
CA GLY A 59 5.80 -23.79 -5.70
C GLY A 59 5.85 -23.13 -4.33
N ASP A 60 6.81 -22.25 -4.06
CA ASP A 60 6.79 -21.40 -2.87
C ASP A 60 5.75 -20.29 -3.01
N ILE A 61 5.08 -19.97 -1.91
CA ILE A 61 4.28 -18.75 -1.76
C ILE A 61 4.54 -18.22 -0.35
N PHE A 62 4.75 -16.92 -0.26
CA PHE A 62 5.03 -16.27 1.01
C PHE A 62 3.82 -15.50 1.52
N LEU A 63 3.65 -15.50 2.83
CA LEU A 63 2.75 -14.64 3.57
C LEU A 63 3.58 -13.79 4.53
N THR A 64 3.28 -12.50 4.59
CA THR A 64 3.76 -11.62 5.66
C THR A 64 2.71 -10.57 5.97
N ASN A 65 2.71 -10.10 7.21
CA ASN A 65 1.94 -8.94 7.64
C ASN A 65 2.69 -8.09 8.67
N ASP A 66 3.99 -8.31 8.82
CA ASP A 66 4.83 -7.54 9.73
C ASP A 66 5.54 -6.41 8.97
N PRO A 67 5.14 -5.14 9.16
CA PRO A 67 5.73 -4.00 8.47
C PRO A 67 7.23 -3.88 8.67
N TYR A 68 7.74 -4.21 9.86
CA TYR A 68 9.16 -4.10 10.14
C TYR A 68 9.97 -5.20 9.46
N SER A 69 9.50 -6.45 9.50
CA SER A 69 10.20 -7.59 8.88
C SER A 69 10.19 -7.53 7.36
N CYS A 70 9.15 -6.95 6.73
CA CYS A 70 9.10 -6.75 5.28
C CYS A 70 9.56 -5.36 4.83
N ARG A 71 10.24 -4.62 5.73
CA ARG A 71 10.85 -3.31 5.46
C ARG A 71 9.89 -2.30 4.84
N GLY A 72 8.65 -2.24 5.33
CA GLY A 72 7.65 -1.30 4.89
C GLY A 72 7.00 -1.64 3.55
N ALA A 73 7.09 -2.89 3.08
CA ALA A 73 6.30 -3.36 1.93
C ALA A 73 4.79 -3.25 2.17
N ILE A 74 4.38 -3.32 3.43
CA ILE A 74 3.05 -2.97 3.94
C ILE A 74 3.21 -2.02 5.11
N SER A 75 2.16 -1.31 5.48
CA SER A 75 2.24 -0.22 6.47
C SER A 75 1.59 -0.54 7.82
N HIS A 76 0.80 -1.62 7.93
CA HIS A 76 0.22 -2.11 9.17
C HIS A 76 -0.14 -3.60 9.09
N ALA A 77 -0.31 -4.23 10.26
CA ALA A 77 -0.40 -5.68 10.35
C ALA A 77 -1.73 -6.28 9.83
N ASN A 78 -2.80 -5.49 9.66
CA ASN A 78 -4.06 -5.98 9.10
C ASN A 78 -3.93 -6.38 7.63
N ASP A 79 -2.94 -5.84 6.91
CA ASP A 79 -2.72 -6.16 5.50
C ASP A 79 -1.91 -7.47 5.38
N TRP A 80 -2.59 -8.53 4.96
CA TRP A 80 -1.91 -9.78 4.65
C TRP A 80 -1.37 -9.74 3.23
N LEU A 81 -0.07 -9.68 3.10
CA LEU A 81 0.63 -9.64 1.83
C LEU A 81 1.03 -11.04 1.39
N ILE A 82 0.55 -11.43 0.21
CA ILE A 82 0.95 -12.66 -0.48
C ILE A 82 1.94 -12.31 -1.59
N LEU A 83 3.05 -13.06 -1.63
CA LEU A 83 4.11 -12.94 -2.62
C LEU A 83 4.30 -14.30 -3.29
N MET A 84 4.02 -14.37 -4.58
CA MET A 84 4.11 -15.62 -5.35
C MET A 84 5.14 -15.46 -6.47
N PRO A 85 6.30 -16.11 -6.37
CA PRO A 85 7.24 -16.20 -7.49
C PRO A 85 6.64 -17.06 -8.61
N ILE A 86 6.79 -16.62 -9.84
CA ILE A 86 6.28 -17.30 -11.03
C ILE A 86 7.45 -17.93 -11.76
N PHE A 87 7.48 -19.24 -11.78
CA PHE A 87 8.52 -20.01 -12.44
C PHE A 87 8.03 -20.59 -13.78
N LYS A 88 8.97 -20.72 -14.71
CA LYS A 88 8.84 -21.46 -15.97
C LYS A 88 10.11 -22.24 -16.20
N GLU A 89 10.00 -23.56 -16.35
CA GLU A 89 11.16 -24.45 -16.60
C GLU A 89 12.32 -24.22 -15.62
N GLY A 90 12.00 -24.05 -14.34
CA GLY A 90 12.98 -23.85 -13.25
C GLY A 90 13.58 -22.44 -13.17
N ARG A 91 13.11 -21.48 -13.99
CA ARG A 91 13.55 -20.08 -13.93
C ARG A 91 12.46 -19.18 -13.42
N LEU A 92 12.80 -18.26 -12.53
CA LEU A 92 11.91 -17.18 -12.10
C LEU A 92 11.67 -16.22 -13.27
N ILE A 93 10.42 -16.05 -13.69
CA ILE A 93 10.08 -15.19 -14.84
C ILE A 93 9.34 -13.92 -14.42
N ALA A 94 8.63 -13.94 -13.31
CA ALA A 94 7.86 -12.81 -12.80
C ALA A 94 7.45 -13.06 -11.34
N TRP A 95 6.76 -12.09 -10.76
CA TRP A 95 6.08 -12.19 -9.47
C TRP A 95 4.62 -11.80 -9.60
N ALA A 96 3.76 -12.50 -8.90
CA ALA A 96 2.42 -12.03 -8.56
C ALA A 96 2.38 -11.70 -7.07
N SER A 97 1.81 -10.57 -6.73
CA SER A 97 1.62 -10.16 -5.35
C SER A 97 0.26 -9.52 -5.19
N MET A 98 -0.30 -9.67 -4.00
CA MET A 98 -1.55 -9.05 -3.63
C MET A 98 -1.65 -8.99 -2.12
N PHE A 99 -2.11 -7.87 -1.58
CA PHE A 99 -2.53 -7.84 -0.20
C PHE A 99 -4.04 -7.70 -0.09
N GLY A 100 -4.56 -7.99 1.10
CA GLY A 100 -5.93 -7.71 1.47
C GLY A 100 -6.01 -7.33 2.93
N HIS A 101 -6.80 -6.31 3.23
CA HIS A 101 -7.04 -5.86 4.58
C HIS A 101 -7.95 -6.83 5.34
N MET A 102 -7.37 -7.60 6.26
CA MET A 102 -8.12 -8.53 7.10
C MET A 102 -8.92 -7.78 8.17
N THR A 103 -10.20 -8.14 8.32
CA THR A 103 -11.09 -7.46 9.26
C THR A 103 -10.62 -7.57 10.71
N ASP A 104 -9.96 -8.68 11.08
CA ASP A 104 -9.44 -8.90 12.44
C ASP A 104 -8.29 -9.91 12.42
N ILE A 105 -7.18 -9.54 13.03
CA ILE A 105 -6.00 -10.37 13.19
C ILE A 105 -5.62 -10.59 14.67
N GLY A 106 -6.58 -10.38 15.58
CA GLY A 106 -6.36 -10.47 17.02
C GLY A 106 -5.97 -9.14 17.66
N GLY A 107 -5.03 -9.15 18.56
CA GLY A 107 -4.61 -7.97 19.29
C GLY A 107 -5.58 -7.52 20.39
N LYS A 108 -5.34 -6.32 20.92
CA LYS A 108 -6.00 -5.86 22.14
C LYS A 108 -7.45 -5.42 21.94
N VAL A 109 -7.85 -5.08 20.71
CA VAL A 109 -9.22 -4.64 20.39
C VAL A 109 -9.76 -5.38 19.16
N PRO A 110 -11.10 -5.60 19.07
CA PRO A 110 -11.72 -6.06 17.83
C PRO A 110 -11.42 -5.11 16.67
N GLY A 111 -11.09 -5.67 15.50
CA GLY A 111 -10.65 -4.90 14.33
C GLY A 111 -9.15 -4.64 14.28
N SER A 112 -8.42 -4.99 15.34
CA SER A 112 -6.95 -4.96 15.38
C SER A 112 -6.31 -3.59 15.09
N LEU A 113 -7.05 -2.50 15.34
CA LEU A 113 -6.57 -1.12 15.18
C LEU A 113 -6.73 -0.34 16.49
N PRO A 114 -5.95 -0.67 17.55
CA PRO A 114 -6.02 0.05 18.82
C PRO A 114 -5.48 1.48 18.67
N THR A 115 -6.25 2.46 19.15
CA THR A 115 -5.86 3.88 19.11
C THR A 115 -4.89 4.26 20.23
N ASP A 116 -4.72 3.40 21.21
CA ASP A 116 -3.88 3.58 22.39
C ASP A 116 -2.73 2.56 22.48
N ALA A 117 -2.37 1.92 21.37
CA ALA A 117 -1.23 1.04 21.31
C ALA A 117 0.09 1.82 21.42
N ARG A 118 1.06 1.21 22.11
CA ARG A 118 2.42 1.73 22.23
C ARG A 118 3.44 0.88 21.49
N GLN A 119 3.09 -0.39 21.26
CA GLN A 119 3.94 -1.35 20.57
C GLN A 119 3.12 -2.12 19.55
N ILE A 120 3.72 -2.46 18.45
CA ILE A 120 3.08 -3.22 17.37
C ILE A 120 2.53 -4.58 17.84
N TYR A 121 3.07 -5.16 18.91
CA TYR A 121 2.58 -6.42 19.51
C TYR A 121 1.15 -6.33 20.06
N GLU A 122 0.64 -5.13 20.29
CA GLU A 122 -0.74 -4.91 20.73
C GLU A 122 -1.75 -4.96 19.57
N GLU A 123 -1.26 -4.90 18.31
CA GLU A 123 -2.08 -4.74 17.10
C GLU A 123 -2.55 -6.07 16.50
N GLY A 124 -2.02 -7.21 16.94
CA GLY A 124 -2.43 -8.53 16.48
C GLY A 124 -1.27 -9.47 16.22
N ILE A 125 -1.57 -10.56 15.51
CA ILE A 125 -0.53 -11.53 15.15
C ILE A 125 0.38 -10.94 14.08
N LEU A 126 1.70 -11.05 14.31
CA LEU A 126 2.72 -10.65 13.36
C LEU A 126 3.33 -11.88 12.71
N VAL A 127 3.34 -11.90 11.38
CA VAL A 127 3.90 -12.98 10.57
C VAL A 127 5.04 -12.38 9.74
N PRO A 128 6.30 -12.68 10.05
CA PRO A 128 7.42 -12.28 9.21
C PRO A 128 7.32 -13.00 7.86
N PRO A 129 8.11 -12.60 6.84
CA PRO A 129 8.12 -13.30 5.56
C PRO A 129 8.25 -14.81 5.72
N THR A 130 7.14 -15.53 5.53
CA THR A 130 7.00 -16.95 5.86
C THR A 130 6.50 -17.72 4.63
N LYS A 131 7.16 -18.83 4.28
CA LYS A 131 6.67 -19.74 3.24
C LYS A 131 5.38 -20.41 3.73
N ILE A 132 4.23 -19.89 3.29
CA ILE A 132 2.92 -20.48 3.58
C ILE A 132 2.59 -21.64 2.62
N TYR A 133 3.21 -21.68 1.45
CA TYR A 133 3.32 -22.85 0.58
C TYR A 133 4.78 -23.19 0.37
N ARG A 134 5.09 -24.48 0.34
CA ARG A 134 6.39 -25.04 -0.04
C ARG A 134 6.17 -26.15 -1.04
N ASN A 135 6.86 -26.11 -2.17
CA ASN A 135 6.71 -27.11 -3.22
C ASN A 135 5.23 -27.39 -3.55
N HIS A 136 4.44 -26.32 -3.76
CA HIS A 136 2.99 -26.33 -4.04
C HIS A 136 2.08 -26.80 -2.88
N GLU A 137 2.62 -27.19 -1.73
CA GLU A 137 1.88 -27.72 -0.59
C GLU A 137 1.66 -26.64 0.48
N LEU A 138 0.39 -26.44 0.88
CA LEU A 138 0.03 -25.51 1.94
C LEU A 138 0.57 -26.00 3.28
N GLN A 139 1.19 -25.11 4.03
CA GLN A 139 1.67 -25.36 5.38
C GLN A 139 0.50 -25.15 6.38
N GLU A 140 -0.42 -26.11 6.43
CA GLU A 140 -1.67 -26.02 7.21
C GLU A 140 -1.44 -25.69 8.70
N ASP A 141 -0.41 -26.23 9.32
CA ASP A 141 -0.10 -25.96 10.73
C ASP A 141 0.22 -24.48 10.96
N ILE A 142 0.99 -23.88 10.04
CA ILE A 142 1.33 -22.46 10.11
C ILE A 142 0.06 -21.61 9.95
N LEU A 143 -0.76 -21.90 8.94
CA LEU A 143 -1.99 -21.17 8.71
C LEU A 143 -2.96 -21.32 9.89
N ASN A 144 -3.07 -22.51 10.47
CA ASN A 144 -3.92 -22.77 11.63
C ASN A 144 -3.47 -21.98 12.86
N ILE A 145 -2.16 -21.86 13.11
CA ILE A 145 -1.62 -21.03 14.20
C ILE A 145 -2.02 -19.56 13.98
N ILE A 146 -1.84 -19.04 12.76
CA ILE A 146 -2.20 -17.67 12.43
C ILE A 146 -3.70 -17.44 12.66
N LEU A 147 -4.55 -18.29 12.10
CA LEU A 147 -6.01 -18.17 12.19
C LEU A 147 -6.53 -18.32 13.63
N HIS A 148 -5.87 -19.14 14.45
CA HIS A 148 -6.25 -19.30 15.87
C HIS A 148 -6.12 -18.02 16.68
N ASN A 149 -5.27 -17.10 16.26
CA ASN A 149 -5.09 -15.79 16.92
C ASN A 149 -6.08 -14.72 16.44
N CYS A 150 -6.89 -15.00 15.42
CA CYS A 150 -7.85 -14.06 14.84
C CYS A 150 -9.26 -14.31 15.40
N ARG A 151 -10.07 -13.24 15.56
CA ARG A 151 -11.47 -13.37 16.01
C ARG A 151 -12.42 -13.86 14.91
N LEU A 152 -12.03 -13.71 13.66
CA LEU A 152 -12.80 -14.08 12.46
C LEU A 152 -12.05 -15.10 11.58
N PRO A 153 -11.64 -16.28 12.12
CA PRO A 153 -10.74 -17.21 11.42
C PRO A 153 -11.33 -17.73 10.10
N HIS A 154 -12.66 -17.88 10.00
CA HIS A 154 -13.31 -18.36 8.78
C HIS A 154 -13.27 -17.31 7.66
N TRP A 155 -13.44 -16.03 8.00
CA TRP A 155 -13.33 -14.95 7.03
C TRP A 155 -11.89 -14.83 6.54
N ASN A 156 -10.94 -14.78 7.47
CA ASN A 156 -9.52 -14.68 7.11
C ASN A 156 -9.04 -15.85 6.25
N ARG A 157 -9.50 -17.09 6.53
CA ARG A 157 -9.21 -18.24 5.65
C ARG A 157 -9.81 -18.08 4.26
N SER A 158 -11.04 -17.59 4.16
CA SER A 158 -11.69 -17.33 2.87
C SER A 158 -10.95 -16.28 2.07
N ASP A 159 -10.60 -15.16 2.70
CA ASP A 159 -9.88 -14.06 2.08
C ASP A 159 -8.47 -14.48 1.65
N PHE A 160 -7.75 -15.20 2.52
CA PHE A 160 -6.47 -15.82 2.17
C PHE A 160 -6.59 -16.70 0.91
N ASN A 161 -7.57 -17.58 0.84
CA ASN A 161 -7.78 -18.45 -0.31
C ASN A 161 -8.12 -17.63 -1.58
N ALA A 162 -8.89 -16.55 -1.44
CA ALA A 162 -9.25 -15.66 -2.54
C ALA A 162 -8.00 -14.95 -3.11
N ILE A 163 -7.12 -14.43 -2.24
CA ILE A 163 -5.85 -13.79 -2.65
C ILE A 163 -4.94 -14.81 -3.33
N ILE A 164 -4.80 -16.01 -2.78
CA ILE A 164 -4.02 -17.10 -3.41
C ILE A 164 -4.57 -17.45 -4.79
N ALA A 165 -5.90 -17.54 -4.93
CA ALA A 165 -6.52 -17.84 -6.23
C ALA A 165 -6.24 -16.73 -7.27
N ALA A 166 -6.28 -15.46 -6.87
CA ALA A 166 -5.94 -14.34 -7.72
C ALA A 166 -4.47 -14.38 -8.17
N CYS A 167 -3.53 -14.65 -7.25
CA CYS A 167 -2.10 -14.79 -7.59
C CYS A 167 -1.84 -16.00 -8.50
N ARG A 168 -2.52 -17.13 -8.28
CA ARG A 168 -2.43 -18.31 -9.17
C ARG A 168 -2.97 -18.04 -10.57
N LEU A 169 -4.04 -17.26 -10.69
CA LEU A 169 -4.52 -16.80 -12.00
C LEU A 169 -3.45 -15.97 -12.70
N ALA A 170 -2.81 -15.05 -11.99
CA ALA A 170 -1.72 -14.24 -12.54
C ALA A 170 -0.56 -15.10 -13.01
N SER A 171 -0.12 -16.09 -12.21
CA SER A 171 0.93 -17.03 -12.58
C SER A 171 0.57 -17.80 -13.87
N LYS A 172 -0.64 -18.32 -13.95
CA LYS A 172 -1.15 -18.98 -15.17
C LYS A 172 -1.07 -18.06 -16.39
N ARG A 173 -1.55 -16.83 -16.28
CA ARG A 173 -1.59 -15.86 -17.38
C ARG A 173 -0.19 -15.41 -17.82
N CYS A 174 0.74 -15.22 -16.91
CA CYS A 174 2.14 -14.91 -17.25
C CYS A 174 2.77 -16.06 -18.05
N ASN A 175 2.58 -17.31 -17.63
CA ASN A 175 3.05 -18.49 -18.35
C ASN A 175 2.39 -18.63 -19.74
N GLU A 176 1.08 -18.36 -19.86
CA GLU A 176 0.38 -18.36 -21.16
C GLU A 176 0.91 -17.28 -22.10
N LEU A 177 1.21 -16.08 -21.60
CA LEU A 177 1.78 -14.98 -22.40
C LEU A 177 3.19 -15.33 -22.87
N SER A 178 4.06 -15.82 -21.98
CA SER A 178 5.41 -16.27 -22.31
C SER A 178 5.38 -17.44 -23.32
N ALA A 179 4.47 -18.40 -23.17
CA ALA A 179 4.32 -19.49 -24.12
C ALA A 179 3.80 -19.04 -25.50
N ARG A 180 2.94 -18.02 -25.52
CA ARG A 180 2.34 -17.51 -26.76
C ARG A 180 3.29 -16.66 -27.60
N PHE A 181 4.08 -15.80 -26.94
CA PHE A 181 4.89 -14.80 -27.62
C PHE A 181 6.39 -15.12 -27.62
N GLY A 182 6.82 -16.05 -26.78
CA GLY A 182 8.23 -16.34 -26.51
C GLY A 182 8.74 -15.62 -25.28
N ASP A 183 9.78 -16.17 -24.65
CA ASP A 183 10.33 -15.61 -23.41
C ASP A 183 11.03 -14.27 -23.66
N ASP A 184 11.75 -14.13 -24.78
CA ASP A 184 12.48 -12.90 -25.11
C ASP A 184 11.51 -11.74 -25.32
N GLU A 185 10.41 -11.95 -26.04
CA GLU A 185 9.35 -10.95 -26.23
C GLU A 185 8.62 -10.62 -24.92
N PHE A 186 8.43 -11.63 -24.05
CA PHE A 186 7.80 -11.42 -22.76
C PHE A 186 8.64 -10.51 -21.86
N TYR A 187 9.95 -10.74 -21.76
CA TYR A 187 10.85 -9.88 -20.99
C TYR A 187 11.01 -8.49 -21.61
N SER A 188 11.24 -8.44 -22.93
CA SER A 188 11.37 -7.17 -23.65
C SER A 188 10.15 -6.28 -23.52
N ALA A 189 8.94 -6.87 -23.49
CA ALA A 189 7.71 -6.11 -23.27
C ALA A 189 7.65 -5.52 -21.85
N MET A 190 8.07 -6.26 -20.81
CA MET A 190 8.13 -5.72 -19.45
C MET A 190 9.13 -4.57 -19.34
N ASP A 191 10.32 -4.72 -19.92
CA ASP A 191 11.36 -3.68 -19.94
C ASP A 191 10.89 -2.42 -20.67
N GLU A 192 10.22 -2.57 -21.81
CA GLU A 192 9.69 -1.42 -22.56
C GLU A 192 8.56 -0.73 -21.79
N LEU A 193 7.71 -1.44 -21.05
CA LEU A 193 6.69 -0.81 -20.20
C LEU A 193 7.32 0.07 -19.11
N LEU A 194 8.37 -0.42 -18.45
CA LEU A 194 9.13 0.37 -17.47
C LEU A 194 9.81 1.59 -18.12
N ALA A 195 10.47 1.37 -19.27
CA ALA A 195 11.16 2.43 -20.00
C ALA A 195 10.19 3.52 -20.50
N ARG A 196 9.01 3.16 -20.96
CA ARG A 196 7.96 4.13 -21.38
C ARG A 196 7.50 4.99 -20.22
N ASN A 197 7.22 4.38 -19.07
CA ASN A 197 6.88 5.12 -17.87
C ASN A 197 8.01 6.07 -17.46
N LYS A 198 9.26 5.59 -17.41
CA LYS A 198 10.43 6.41 -17.07
C LYS A 198 10.56 7.63 -17.96
N ARG A 199 10.41 7.46 -19.29
CA ARG A 199 10.46 8.58 -20.25
C ARG A 199 9.35 9.61 -20.01
N ALA A 200 8.12 9.13 -19.81
CA ALA A 200 6.97 10.02 -19.55
C ALA A 200 7.11 10.77 -18.23
N MET A 201 7.51 10.07 -17.17
CA MET A 201 7.72 10.68 -15.84
C MET A 201 8.91 11.64 -15.82
N SER A 202 10.00 11.36 -16.54
CA SER A 202 11.12 12.29 -16.68
C SER A 202 10.67 13.62 -17.30
N GLN A 203 9.83 13.58 -18.34
CA GLN A 203 9.28 14.77 -18.94
C GLN A 203 8.29 15.49 -18.01
N LEU A 204 7.43 14.75 -17.32
CA LEU A 204 6.50 15.31 -16.33
C LEU A 204 7.25 16.06 -15.24
N ILE A 205 8.27 15.44 -14.65
CA ILE A 205 9.13 16.01 -13.61
C ILE A 205 9.80 17.30 -14.11
N ALA A 206 10.39 17.26 -15.31
CA ALA A 206 11.06 18.43 -15.88
C ALA A 206 10.11 19.63 -16.10
N ASN A 207 8.84 19.36 -16.39
CA ASN A 207 7.84 20.38 -16.63
C ASN A 207 7.17 20.91 -15.35
N THR A 208 7.10 20.12 -14.29
CA THR A 208 6.29 20.43 -13.10
C THR A 208 7.09 20.73 -11.85
N ILE A 209 8.30 20.20 -11.73
CA ILE A 209 9.13 20.37 -10.51
C ILE A 209 10.26 21.35 -10.79
N PRO A 210 10.30 22.50 -10.09
CA PRO A 210 11.37 23.48 -10.25
C PRO A 210 12.68 23.02 -9.61
N ASP A 211 13.81 23.61 -10.07
CA ASP A 211 15.12 23.39 -9.46
C ASP A 211 15.23 24.05 -8.08
N LYS A 212 14.41 25.06 -7.81
CA LYS A 212 14.40 25.77 -6.52
C LYS A 212 13.82 24.86 -5.44
N LYS A 213 14.54 24.74 -4.34
CA LYS A 213 14.09 24.02 -3.16
C LYS A 213 12.78 24.62 -2.63
N GLN A 214 11.78 23.79 -2.49
CA GLN A 214 10.48 24.08 -1.89
C GLN A 214 10.38 23.37 -0.55
N TYR A 215 9.56 23.90 0.36
CA TYR A 215 9.32 23.33 1.67
C TYR A 215 7.84 23.42 2.02
N PHE A 216 7.32 22.37 2.59
CA PHE A 216 5.97 22.36 3.15
C PHE A 216 5.91 21.47 4.39
N GLU A 217 5.02 21.81 5.31
CA GLU A 217 4.80 21.05 6.53
C GLU A 217 3.33 21.00 6.88
N ASP A 218 2.91 19.92 7.54
CA ASP A 218 1.58 19.74 8.10
C ASP A 218 1.68 18.92 9.39
N TYR A 219 0.60 18.79 10.13
CA TYR A 219 0.62 18.27 11.48
C TYR A 219 -0.46 17.21 11.71
N VAL A 220 -0.07 16.14 12.43
CA VAL A 220 -1.01 15.25 13.11
C VAL A 220 -1.26 15.86 14.49
N CYS A 221 -2.51 16.21 14.81
CA CYS A 221 -2.83 17.04 15.98
C CYS A 221 -2.56 16.32 17.30
N ASP A 222 -2.82 15.01 17.37
CA ASP A 222 -2.74 14.23 18.61
C ASP A 222 -2.41 12.77 18.30
N ASP A 223 -1.72 12.09 19.21
CA ASP A 223 -1.34 10.68 19.05
C ASP A 223 -2.32 9.70 19.75
N GLY A 224 -3.45 10.17 20.22
CA GLY A 224 -4.39 9.39 21.01
C GLY A 224 -3.94 9.15 22.46
N MET A 225 -2.74 9.63 22.85
CA MET A 225 -2.15 9.49 24.18
C MET A 225 -2.00 10.84 24.89
N GLY A 226 -2.54 11.91 24.27
CA GLY A 226 -2.48 13.26 24.81
C GLY A 226 -1.20 14.02 24.51
N MET A 227 -0.44 13.55 23.52
CA MET A 227 0.77 14.23 23.03
C MET A 227 0.55 14.70 21.59
N GLY A 228 1.13 15.84 21.24
CA GLY A 228 1.05 16.46 19.93
C GLY A 228 1.15 17.99 19.99
N PRO A 229 1.02 18.70 18.86
CA PRO A 229 0.97 18.14 17.51
C PRO A 229 2.31 17.52 17.06
N TYR A 230 2.26 16.62 16.09
CA TYR A 230 3.44 16.03 15.45
C TYR A 230 3.58 16.55 14.03
N LYS A 231 4.72 17.13 13.72
CA LYS A 231 5.03 17.72 12.42
C LYS A 231 5.50 16.65 11.42
N ILE A 232 4.95 16.72 10.21
CA ILE A 232 5.48 16.07 9.01
C ILE A 232 5.94 17.18 8.08
N ALA A 233 7.22 17.19 7.75
CA ALA A 233 7.81 18.22 6.90
C ALA A 233 8.62 17.59 5.77
N CYS A 234 8.51 18.16 4.58
CA CYS A 234 9.29 17.72 3.43
C CYS A 234 9.85 18.92 2.66
N SER A 235 11.12 18.81 2.27
CA SER A 235 11.74 19.64 1.27
C SER A 235 11.77 18.89 -0.07
N MET A 236 11.46 19.58 -1.17
CA MET A 236 11.50 19.03 -2.51
C MET A 236 12.25 19.95 -3.45
N TRP A 237 13.12 19.40 -4.28
CA TRP A 237 13.81 20.12 -5.36
C TRP A 237 14.28 19.16 -6.44
N ARG A 238 14.66 19.68 -7.57
CA ARG A 238 15.21 18.89 -8.67
C ARG A 238 16.73 19.11 -8.78
N GLU A 239 17.48 18.01 -8.94
CA GLU A 239 18.89 17.99 -9.28
C GLU A 239 19.10 17.22 -10.58
N GLY A 240 19.29 17.93 -11.69
CA GLY A 240 19.34 17.30 -13.01
C GLY A 240 18.02 16.63 -13.36
N ASP A 241 18.06 15.32 -13.58
CA ASP A 241 16.89 14.50 -13.91
C ASP A 241 16.17 13.92 -12.69
N LYS A 242 16.72 14.13 -11.48
CA LYS A 242 16.18 13.58 -10.25
C LYS A 242 15.43 14.59 -9.41
N VAL A 243 14.36 14.12 -8.79
CA VAL A 243 13.67 14.83 -7.71
C VAL A 243 14.16 14.30 -6.39
N ILE A 244 14.52 15.22 -5.48
CA ILE A 244 14.90 14.90 -4.12
C ILE A 244 13.76 15.26 -3.19
N PHE A 245 13.34 14.30 -2.35
CA PHE A 245 12.43 14.51 -1.23
C PHE A 245 13.17 14.27 0.07
N ASP A 246 13.19 15.28 0.94
CA ASP A 246 13.94 15.24 2.20
C ASP A 246 13.01 15.54 3.38
N PHE A 247 12.82 14.55 4.25
CA PHE A 247 11.99 14.60 5.45
C PHE A 247 12.78 14.90 6.73
N ALA A 248 13.97 15.48 6.62
CA ALA A 248 14.87 15.74 7.77
C ALA A 248 14.22 16.53 8.90
N ASP A 249 13.24 17.39 8.60
CA ASP A 249 12.56 18.24 9.58
C ASP A 249 11.26 17.62 10.16
N THR A 250 10.99 16.35 9.88
CA THR A 250 9.86 15.60 10.47
C THR A 250 10.16 15.26 11.93
N ASP A 251 9.16 15.41 12.79
CA ASP A 251 9.28 15.14 14.23
C ASP A 251 9.68 13.69 14.53
N PRO A 252 10.28 13.45 15.72
CA PRO A 252 10.54 12.10 16.21
C PRO A 252 9.27 11.24 16.26
N GLN A 253 9.45 9.90 16.26
CA GLN A 253 8.36 8.96 16.40
C GLN A 253 7.50 9.23 17.64
N SER A 254 6.18 8.97 17.52
CA SER A 254 5.23 9.04 18.60
C SER A 254 5.34 7.84 19.55
N VAL A 255 4.96 8.05 20.81
CA VAL A 255 4.71 6.96 21.77
C VAL A 255 3.41 6.20 21.42
N GLY A 256 2.45 6.89 20.79
CA GLY A 256 1.19 6.32 20.31
C GLY A 256 1.31 5.65 18.95
N SER A 257 0.18 5.27 18.38
CA SER A 257 0.06 4.41 17.21
C SER A 257 -0.01 5.15 15.86
N ILE A 258 0.25 6.45 15.83
CA ILE A 258 0.19 7.27 14.62
C ILE A 258 1.45 7.21 13.75
N ASN A 259 2.46 6.44 14.15
CA ASN A 259 3.68 6.27 13.36
C ASN A 259 3.38 5.57 12.04
N PHE A 260 4.14 5.90 11.01
CA PHE A 260 4.05 5.27 9.71
C PHE A 260 5.41 4.71 9.30
N TYR A 261 5.54 3.39 9.22
CA TYR A 261 6.77 2.79 8.72
C TYR A 261 6.80 2.86 7.19
N LEU A 262 7.19 4.03 6.70
CA LEU A 262 7.30 4.36 5.28
C LEU A 262 8.71 4.03 4.79
N ASN A 263 8.83 3.12 3.83
CA ASN A 263 10.10 2.98 3.13
C ASN A 263 10.18 3.97 1.94
N GLU A 264 11.38 4.17 1.46
CA GLU A 264 11.67 5.13 0.39
C GLU A 264 10.96 4.78 -0.91
N GLU A 265 10.88 3.48 -1.25
CA GLU A 265 10.21 3.01 -2.47
C GLU A 265 8.69 3.20 -2.39
N MET A 266 8.09 2.95 -1.22
CA MET A 266 6.66 3.21 -1.01
C MET A 266 6.35 4.71 -1.14
N PHE A 267 7.21 5.59 -0.65
CA PHE A 267 7.02 7.02 -0.84
C PHE A 267 7.14 7.42 -2.32
N LYS A 268 8.11 6.88 -3.07
CA LYS A 268 8.21 7.11 -4.52
C LYS A 268 6.93 6.73 -5.24
N MET A 269 6.34 5.60 -4.85
CA MET A 269 5.05 5.16 -5.38
C MET A 269 3.95 6.20 -5.10
N PHE A 270 3.79 6.65 -3.86
CA PHE A 270 2.79 7.67 -3.52
C PHE A 270 3.00 8.97 -4.31
N ALA A 271 4.24 9.48 -4.34
CA ALA A 271 4.57 10.70 -5.10
C ALA A 271 4.27 10.53 -6.60
N GLY A 272 4.64 9.39 -7.18
CA GLY A 272 4.40 9.10 -8.59
C GLY A 272 2.92 8.98 -8.94
N VAL A 273 2.14 8.25 -8.15
CA VAL A 273 0.67 8.16 -8.33
C VAL A 273 0.04 9.55 -8.24
N PHE A 274 0.41 10.32 -7.20
CA PHE A 274 -0.13 11.66 -7.01
C PHE A 274 0.18 12.57 -8.20
N MET A 275 1.44 12.58 -8.68
CA MET A 275 1.84 13.38 -9.84
C MET A 275 1.11 12.98 -11.12
N ILE A 276 0.98 11.67 -11.36
CA ILE A 276 0.26 11.16 -12.55
C ILE A 276 -1.22 11.57 -12.47
N MET A 277 -1.88 11.36 -11.34
CA MET A 277 -3.30 11.71 -11.18
C MET A 277 -3.56 13.21 -11.35
N VAL A 278 -2.66 14.06 -10.88
CA VAL A 278 -2.84 15.52 -10.89
C VAL A 278 -2.46 16.13 -12.23
N PHE A 279 -1.34 15.71 -12.84
CA PHE A 279 -0.78 16.43 -13.99
C PHE A 279 -1.00 15.71 -15.32
N ASP A 280 -0.91 14.37 -15.37
CA ASP A 280 -1.13 13.63 -16.62
C ASP A 280 -1.64 12.20 -16.34
N PRO A 281 -2.97 12.01 -16.21
CA PRO A 281 -3.57 10.72 -15.92
C PRO A 281 -3.48 9.70 -17.07
N GLN A 282 -2.88 10.06 -18.21
CA GLN A 282 -2.63 9.16 -19.32
C GLN A 282 -1.32 8.36 -19.15
N ILE A 283 -0.46 8.77 -18.24
CA ILE A 283 0.77 8.05 -17.95
C ILE A 283 0.41 6.73 -17.25
N MET A 284 0.83 5.61 -17.83
CA MET A 284 0.63 4.31 -17.21
C MET A 284 1.53 4.17 -15.98
N PHE A 285 0.93 3.86 -14.82
CA PHE A 285 1.65 3.71 -13.58
C PHE A 285 2.36 2.35 -13.48
N ASN A 286 3.67 2.38 -13.22
CA ASN A 286 4.53 1.25 -12.84
C ASN A 286 5.83 1.78 -12.21
N ASP A 287 6.75 0.89 -11.81
CA ASP A 287 7.98 1.26 -11.09
C ASP A 287 9.10 1.84 -11.98
N GLY A 288 8.85 2.09 -13.26
CA GLY A 288 9.86 2.57 -14.19
C GLY A 288 10.50 3.91 -13.82
N PHE A 289 9.78 4.77 -13.10
CA PHE A 289 10.25 6.10 -12.71
C PHE A 289 11.04 6.16 -11.39
N TYR A 290 11.16 5.08 -10.65
CA TYR A 290 11.74 5.11 -9.29
C TYR A 290 13.17 5.64 -9.25
N ASP A 291 13.97 5.39 -10.29
CA ASP A 291 15.33 5.94 -10.41
C ASP A 291 15.38 7.47 -10.56
N LEU A 292 14.23 8.09 -10.93
CA LEU A 292 14.10 9.53 -11.05
C LEU A 292 13.82 10.24 -9.73
N MET A 293 13.69 9.48 -8.64
CA MET A 293 13.40 10.01 -7.31
C MET A 293 14.43 9.52 -6.29
N GLU A 294 14.87 10.44 -5.45
CA GLU A 294 15.67 10.16 -4.25
C GLU A 294 14.85 10.59 -3.03
N VAL A 295 14.74 9.72 -2.05
CA VAL A 295 13.93 9.95 -0.84
C VAL A 295 14.82 9.78 0.38
N ARG A 296 14.78 10.75 1.30
CA ARG A 296 15.57 10.77 2.53
C ARG A 296 14.62 10.84 3.72
N ILE A 297 14.49 9.73 4.48
CA ILE A 297 13.65 9.65 5.67
C ILE A 297 14.53 9.29 6.86
N PRO A 298 14.68 10.19 7.87
CA PRO A 298 15.49 9.91 9.05
C PRO A 298 14.95 8.72 9.85
N GLN A 299 15.85 7.83 10.28
CA GLN A 299 15.47 6.76 11.20
C GLN A 299 15.04 7.33 12.55
N GLY A 300 13.97 6.80 13.13
CA GLY A 300 13.41 7.23 14.42
C GLY A 300 12.48 8.45 14.33
N CYS A 301 12.18 8.95 13.14
CA CYS A 301 11.12 9.94 12.96
C CYS A 301 9.74 9.28 12.83
N LEU A 302 8.67 10.09 12.84
CA LEU A 302 7.29 9.65 12.73
C LEU A 302 7.04 8.76 11.48
N LEU A 303 7.77 9.02 10.39
CA LEU A 303 7.65 8.32 9.11
C LEU A 303 8.62 7.14 8.95
N LYS A 304 9.50 6.90 9.90
CA LYS A 304 10.42 5.74 9.92
C LYS A 304 10.75 5.37 11.37
N PRO A 305 9.75 4.95 12.14
CA PRO A 305 9.93 4.66 13.56
C PRO A 305 10.83 3.44 13.78
N ASN A 306 11.42 3.38 14.97
CA ASN A 306 12.16 2.21 15.41
C ASN A 306 11.19 1.14 15.93
N HIS A 307 11.45 -0.12 15.59
CA HIS A 307 10.77 -1.26 16.20
C HIS A 307 10.94 -1.22 17.74
N PRO A 308 9.90 -1.49 18.51
CA PRO A 308 8.56 -2.01 18.17
C PRO A 308 7.45 -0.93 18.21
N ALA A 309 7.68 0.29 17.75
CA ALA A 309 6.66 1.34 17.78
C ALA A 309 5.35 0.89 17.12
N ALA A 310 4.22 1.31 17.68
CA ALA A 310 2.89 0.99 17.16
C ALA A 310 2.56 1.76 15.87
N LEU A 311 1.78 1.14 14.98
CA LEU A 311 1.48 1.61 13.62
C LEU A 311 -0.01 1.60 13.28
N SER A 312 -0.90 1.15 14.17
CA SER A 312 -2.32 0.89 13.86
C SER A 312 -3.07 2.12 13.32
N CYS A 313 -2.73 3.32 13.77
CA CYS A 313 -3.33 4.59 13.32
C CYS A 313 -2.47 5.36 12.32
N ARG A 314 -1.61 4.68 11.55
CA ARG A 314 -0.71 5.31 10.56
C ARG A 314 -1.41 6.15 9.49
N THR A 315 -2.71 5.93 9.26
CA THR A 315 -3.49 6.66 8.25
C THR A 315 -3.53 8.16 8.51
N HIS A 316 -3.41 8.61 9.76
CA HIS A 316 -3.28 10.03 10.09
C HIS A 316 -2.01 10.64 9.50
N ALA A 317 -0.87 9.95 9.64
CA ALA A 317 0.40 10.38 9.02
C ALA A 317 0.34 10.28 7.50
N LEU A 318 -0.26 9.21 6.95
CA LEU A 318 -0.43 9.02 5.51
C LEU A 318 -1.22 10.17 4.87
N GLY A 319 -2.35 10.56 5.48
CA GLY A 319 -3.16 11.68 5.00
C GLY A 319 -2.36 12.98 4.95
N ARG A 320 -1.58 13.26 6.00
CA ARG A 320 -0.72 14.46 6.03
C ARG A 320 0.39 14.42 4.98
N ILE A 321 0.95 13.26 4.63
CA ILE A 321 1.92 13.13 3.54
C ILE A 321 1.32 13.62 2.22
N PHE A 322 0.05 13.30 1.93
CA PHE A 322 -0.61 13.79 0.72
C PHE A 322 -0.83 15.29 0.73
N ASP A 323 -1.17 15.89 1.87
CA ASP A 323 -1.30 17.33 1.99
C ASP A 323 0.08 18.01 1.82
N VAL A 324 1.13 17.43 2.39
CA VAL A 324 2.51 17.92 2.20
C VAL A 324 2.92 17.85 0.73
N LEU A 325 2.64 16.74 0.03
CA LEU A 325 2.91 16.61 -1.41
C LEU A 325 2.10 17.63 -2.23
N SER A 326 0.82 17.80 -1.93
CA SER A 326 -0.04 18.80 -2.58
C SER A 326 0.52 20.21 -2.40
N GLY A 327 0.90 20.57 -1.18
CA GLY A 327 1.50 21.87 -0.87
C GLY A 327 2.81 22.12 -1.61
N LEU A 328 3.69 21.10 -1.67
CA LEU A 328 4.97 21.20 -2.39
C LEU A 328 4.75 21.38 -3.90
N LEU A 329 3.93 20.53 -4.51
CA LEU A 329 3.67 20.58 -5.95
C LEU A 329 2.91 21.86 -6.35
N GLY A 330 2.01 22.32 -5.50
CA GLY A 330 1.23 23.54 -5.71
C GLY A 330 2.05 24.83 -5.65
N GLN A 331 3.16 24.86 -4.90
CA GLN A 331 4.06 26.04 -4.91
C GLN A 331 4.67 26.31 -6.28
N GLY A 332 4.97 25.26 -7.03
CA GLY A 332 5.45 25.37 -8.42
C GLY A 332 4.34 25.47 -9.47
N ASN A 333 3.14 25.07 -9.12
CA ASN A 333 2.00 24.94 -10.04
C ASN A 333 0.71 25.43 -9.37
N PRO A 334 0.54 26.76 -9.17
CA PRO A 334 -0.57 27.31 -8.39
C PRO A 334 -1.96 26.91 -8.89
N ASP A 335 -2.11 26.66 -10.18
CA ASP A 335 -3.39 26.25 -10.79
C ASP A 335 -3.85 24.84 -10.34
N PHE A 336 -2.92 24.04 -9.84
CA PHE A 336 -3.16 22.69 -9.32
C PHE A 336 -3.15 22.63 -7.77
N LEU A 337 -2.86 23.75 -7.12
CA LEU A 337 -2.91 23.82 -5.66
C LEU A 337 -4.35 23.60 -5.20
N CYS A 338 -4.57 22.65 -4.34
CA CYS A 338 -5.85 22.47 -3.67
C CYS A 338 -5.82 22.99 -2.22
N ALA A 339 -6.99 23.26 -1.65
CA ALA A 339 -7.14 23.52 -0.23
C ALA A 339 -6.69 22.29 0.58
N ALA A 340 -6.51 22.49 1.90
CA ALA A 340 -6.21 21.37 2.80
C ALA A 340 -7.27 20.27 2.65
N GLY A 341 -6.82 19.04 2.50
CA GLY A 341 -7.67 17.88 2.41
C GLY A 341 -8.28 17.50 3.76
N PHE A 342 -9.18 16.54 3.75
CA PHE A 342 -9.71 15.94 4.97
C PHE A 342 -8.61 15.20 5.74
N SER A 343 -7.66 14.62 5.02
CA SER A 343 -6.40 14.00 5.50
C SER A 343 -6.56 13.03 6.66
N ASP A 344 -7.72 12.40 6.73
CA ASP A 344 -8.03 11.38 7.71
C ASP A 344 -8.94 10.33 7.08
N SER A 345 -8.98 9.16 7.70
CA SER A 345 -9.94 8.12 7.35
C SER A 345 -10.48 7.54 8.65
N PRO A 346 -11.57 8.12 9.22
CA PRO A 346 -12.14 7.60 10.44
C PRO A 346 -12.60 6.16 10.22
N HIS A 347 -12.11 5.27 11.08
CA HIS A 347 -12.42 3.85 11.06
C HIS A 347 -13.49 3.58 12.12
N PHE A 348 -14.65 3.11 11.68
CA PHE A 348 -15.74 2.71 12.57
C PHE A 348 -15.75 1.19 12.68
N MET A 349 -15.46 0.69 13.89
CA MET A 349 -15.47 -0.73 14.16
C MET A 349 -16.55 -1.05 15.17
N TYR A 350 -17.52 -1.83 14.74
CA TYR A 350 -18.64 -2.27 15.55
C TYR A 350 -18.51 -3.77 15.79
N SER A 351 -18.57 -4.18 17.03
CA SER A 351 -18.56 -5.60 17.37
C SER A 351 -19.52 -5.89 18.52
N GLY A 352 -20.03 -7.11 18.58
CA GLY A 352 -20.95 -7.52 19.61
C GLY A 352 -21.53 -8.91 19.36
N TYR A 353 -22.64 -9.18 20.01
CA TYR A 353 -23.37 -10.45 19.84
C TYR A 353 -24.75 -10.19 19.28
N THR A 354 -25.15 -11.02 18.31
CA THR A 354 -26.54 -11.05 17.82
C THR A 354 -27.48 -11.54 18.91
N SER A 355 -28.80 -11.39 18.71
CA SER A 355 -29.81 -11.97 19.61
C SER A 355 -29.72 -13.50 19.74
N LYS A 356 -28.98 -14.17 18.84
CA LYS A 356 -28.71 -15.62 18.88
C LYS A 356 -27.41 -15.97 19.58
N GLY A 357 -26.68 -14.98 20.12
CA GLY A 357 -25.40 -15.17 20.77
C GLY A 357 -24.22 -15.36 19.81
N GLU A 358 -24.39 -15.09 18.54
CA GLU A 358 -23.33 -15.17 17.53
C GLU A 358 -22.53 -13.86 17.54
N TRP A 359 -21.20 -13.94 17.53
CA TRP A 359 -20.33 -12.79 17.41
C TRP A 359 -20.44 -12.16 16.04
N TYR A 360 -20.55 -10.84 15.96
CA TYR A 360 -20.43 -10.08 14.73
C TYR A 360 -19.40 -8.97 14.88
N GLN A 361 -18.81 -8.58 13.77
CA GLN A 361 -17.91 -7.46 13.65
C GLN A 361 -18.11 -6.80 12.29
N LEU A 362 -18.25 -5.48 12.30
CA LEU A 362 -18.36 -4.65 11.12
C LEU A 362 -17.21 -3.67 11.10
N TYR A 363 -16.70 -3.42 9.94
CA TYR A 363 -15.65 -2.46 9.65
C TYR A 363 -16.13 -1.50 8.58
N GLN A 364 -16.03 -0.21 8.85
CA GLN A 364 -16.43 0.84 7.94
C GLN A 364 -15.39 1.95 7.97
N ILE A 365 -14.92 2.37 6.79
CA ILE A 365 -14.04 3.52 6.63
C ILE A 365 -14.88 4.69 6.13
N GLY A 366 -14.69 5.87 6.75
CA GLY A 366 -15.17 7.15 6.25
C GLY A 366 -14.05 7.89 5.52
N PHE A 367 -14.39 8.57 4.46
CA PHE A 367 -13.47 9.47 3.75
C PHE A 367 -14.09 10.84 3.62
N GLY A 368 -13.25 11.88 3.75
CA GLY A 368 -13.65 13.24 3.44
C GLY A 368 -13.68 13.50 1.94
N GLY A 369 -14.34 14.60 1.55
CA GLY A 369 -14.44 15.02 0.16
C GLY A 369 -13.12 15.47 -0.43
N VAL A 370 -13.09 15.57 -1.75
CA VAL A 370 -12.00 16.21 -2.50
C VAL A 370 -12.00 17.71 -2.19
N PRO A 371 -10.85 18.29 -1.82
CA PRO A 371 -10.79 19.73 -1.49
C PRO A 371 -11.01 20.62 -2.72
N GLY A 372 -11.44 21.86 -2.48
CA GLY A 372 -11.55 22.88 -3.49
C GLY A 372 -10.21 23.24 -4.12
N ARG A 373 -10.24 23.76 -5.34
CA ARG A 373 -9.08 24.16 -6.15
C ARG A 373 -9.35 25.51 -6.83
N PRO A 374 -8.34 26.21 -7.36
CA PRO A 374 -8.56 27.52 -8.01
C PRO A 374 -9.58 27.51 -9.14
N ALA A 375 -9.72 26.37 -9.84
CA ALA A 375 -10.65 26.22 -10.97
C ALA A 375 -12.07 25.80 -10.56
N GLY A 376 -12.37 25.58 -9.26
CA GLY A 376 -13.71 25.23 -8.77
C GLY A 376 -13.72 24.43 -7.48
N ASP A 377 -14.92 24.13 -7.02
CA ASP A 377 -15.14 23.31 -5.85
C ASP A 377 -14.74 21.85 -6.07
N GLY A 378 -14.50 21.11 -5.01
CA GLY A 378 -14.36 19.65 -5.06
C GLY A 378 -15.71 19.02 -5.43
N PRO A 379 -15.73 17.92 -6.18
CA PRO A 379 -16.97 17.21 -6.51
C PRO A 379 -17.61 16.61 -5.26
N ASP A 380 -18.93 16.70 -5.16
CA ASP A 380 -19.71 16.12 -4.09
C ASP A 380 -19.61 14.59 -4.10
N GLY A 381 -19.54 13.98 -2.92
CA GLY A 381 -19.56 12.53 -2.75
C GLY A 381 -18.32 11.78 -3.25
N HIS A 382 -17.28 12.48 -3.68
CA HIS A 382 -16.02 11.88 -4.10
C HIS A 382 -14.97 12.04 -2.99
N SER A 383 -14.31 10.94 -2.65
CA SER A 383 -13.13 10.97 -1.78
C SER A 383 -11.87 11.31 -2.58
N LEU A 384 -10.83 11.76 -1.87
CA LEU A 384 -9.50 11.96 -2.46
C LEU A 384 -8.91 10.67 -3.07
N TRP A 385 -9.36 9.51 -2.61
CA TRP A 385 -8.96 8.19 -3.08
C TRP A 385 -10.00 7.62 -4.04
N PRO A 386 -9.74 7.55 -5.34
CA PRO A 386 -10.73 7.06 -6.32
C PRO A 386 -11.20 5.62 -6.09
N SER A 387 -10.34 4.80 -5.46
CA SER A 387 -10.66 3.40 -5.15
C SER A 387 -11.64 3.24 -3.99
N PHE A 388 -11.80 4.27 -3.16
CA PHE A 388 -12.65 4.30 -1.98
C PHE A 388 -13.75 5.35 -2.12
N THR A 389 -14.23 5.60 -3.32
CA THR A 389 -15.22 6.63 -3.60
C THR A 389 -16.56 6.26 -2.95
N ASN A 390 -17.04 7.09 -2.04
CA ASN A 390 -18.39 7.01 -1.57
C ASN A 390 -19.33 7.51 -2.68
N VAL A 391 -20.27 6.66 -3.08
CA VAL A 391 -21.31 7.06 -4.04
C VAL A 391 -22.41 7.79 -3.27
N PRO A 392 -22.80 9.00 -3.65
CA PRO A 392 -23.93 9.68 -3.03
C PRO A 392 -25.20 8.82 -3.12
N ASN A 393 -26.03 8.86 -2.06
CA ASN A 393 -27.24 8.03 -1.98
C ASN A 393 -28.23 8.23 -3.15
N GLU A 394 -28.21 9.42 -3.78
CA GLU A 394 -29.03 9.70 -4.96
C GLU A 394 -28.61 8.95 -6.22
N PHE A 395 -27.46 8.28 -6.21
CA PHE A 395 -26.97 7.44 -7.30
C PHE A 395 -27.04 5.92 -6.98
N LEU A 396 -27.50 5.57 -5.77
CA LEU A 396 -27.77 4.21 -5.35
C LEU A 396 -29.22 3.84 -5.59
#